data_6133e26c25a75c2c39cb9c64f51087be
#
_entry.id   6133e26c25a75c2c39cb9c64f51087be
#
_cell.length_a   1.000
_cell.length_b   1.000
_cell.length_c   1.000
_cell.angle_alpha   90.00
_cell.angle_beta   90.00
_cell.angle_gamma   90.00
#
_symmetry.space_group_name_H-M   'P 1'
#
loop_
_entity.id
_entity.type
_entity.pdbx_description
1 polymer ?
#
loop_
_entity_poly.entity_id
_entity_poly.type
_entity_poly.pdbx_seq_one_letter_code
_entity_poly.pdbx_strand_id
1 'polypeptide(L)'
;MDEALIRYKNVYINQQELGVLEDVNLELNKGEFVYLIGKVGSGKTSLLKTIYGELDIQSGEAEVLGYNMTNIKRKHIPELRRRLGIVFQDFQLLTDRTVHANLSFVLRATGWTNKATIKARIEEVLDQVGMTGKGYKMPNELSGGEQQRIVIARAILNRPDIILADEPTGNLDT
;
A
#
# COMPACT_ATOMS: atom_id res chain seq x y z
N MET A 1 17.91 -10.04 17.54
CA MET A 1 16.73 -9.16 17.77
C MET A 1 16.15 -8.90 16.41
N ASP A 2 14.92 -9.34 16.16
CA ASP A 2 14.27 -9.06 14.88
C ASP A 2 14.08 -7.54 14.77
N GLU A 3 14.56 -6.98 13.68
CA GLU A 3 14.45 -5.54 13.41
C GLU A 3 12.99 -5.22 13.08
N ALA A 4 12.38 -4.34 13.89
CA ALA A 4 10.99 -3.95 13.66
C ALA A 4 10.85 -3.27 12.28
N LEU A 5 9.82 -3.66 11.50
CA LEU A 5 9.53 -3.07 10.20
C LEU A 5 8.92 -1.67 10.32
N ILE A 6 8.13 -1.45 11.39
CA ILE A 6 7.57 -0.16 11.77
C ILE A 6 7.82 0.04 13.25
N ARG A 7 8.28 1.23 13.64
CA ARG A 7 8.40 1.66 15.03
C ARG A 7 7.98 3.11 15.18
N TYR A 8 6.86 3.34 15.85
CA TYR A 8 6.35 4.65 16.21
C TYR A 8 6.34 4.77 17.75
N LYS A 9 6.85 5.89 18.27
CA LYS A 9 6.90 6.17 19.69
C LYS A 9 6.54 7.62 19.94
N ASN A 10 5.48 7.82 20.72
CA ASN A 10 4.93 9.12 21.07
C ASN A 10 4.73 10.03 19.82
N VAL A 11 4.17 9.45 18.75
CA VAL A 11 4.01 10.15 17.47
C VAL A 11 2.74 10.98 17.47
N TYR A 12 2.87 12.22 16.98
CA TYR A 12 1.76 13.16 16.79
C TYR A 12 1.56 13.43 15.31
N ILE A 13 0.31 13.32 14.86
CA ILE A 13 -0.08 13.46 13.47
C ILE A 13 -1.15 14.54 13.38
N ASN A 14 -0.89 15.59 12.60
CA ASN A 14 -1.84 16.62 12.27
C ASN A 14 -2.23 16.53 10.80
N GLN A 15 -3.48 16.89 10.51
CA GLN A 15 -3.93 17.10 9.14
C GLN A 15 -4.42 18.55 9.04
N GLN A 16 -3.73 19.34 8.23
CA GLN A 16 -3.84 20.80 8.25
C GLN A 16 -3.49 21.35 9.65
N GLU A 17 -4.31 22.12 10.29
CA GLU A 17 -4.05 22.65 11.65
C GLU A 17 -4.72 21.84 12.77
N LEU A 18 -5.38 20.73 12.42
CA LEU A 18 -6.10 19.89 13.39
C LEU A 18 -5.27 18.68 13.77
N GLY A 19 -5.11 18.47 15.09
CA GLY A 19 -4.57 17.22 15.64
C GLY A 19 -5.49 16.04 15.29
N VAL A 20 -4.97 15.05 14.58
CA VAL A 20 -5.74 13.87 14.18
C VAL A 20 -5.44 12.69 15.09
N LEU A 21 -4.17 12.49 15.44
CA LEU A 21 -3.71 11.44 16.34
C LEU A 21 -2.63 11.97 17.27
N GLU A 22 -2.75 11.62 18.54
CA GLU A 22 -1.82 12.02 19.59
C GLU A 22 -1.25 10.77 20.26
N ASP A 23 0.05 10.83 20.60
CA ASP A 23 0.76 9.80 21.34
C ASP A 23 0.64 8.39 20.73
N VAL A 24 0.80 8.29 19.42
CA VAL A 24 0.74 6.99 18.74
C VAL A 24 1.98 6.18 19.05
N ASN A 25 1.76 4.97 19.56
CA ASN A 25 2.78 3.99 19.82
C ASN A 25 2.42 2.71 19.05
N LEU A 26 3.28 2.31 18.10
CA LEU A 26 3.06 1.15 17.22
C LEU A 26 4.40 0.48 16.92
N GLU A 27 4.45 -0.81 17.10
CA GLU A 27 5.55 -1.64 16.63
C GLU A 27 5.00 -2.78 15.78
N LEU A 28 5.62 -3.01 14.62
CA LEU A 28 5.30 -4.10 13.72
C LEU A 28 6.58 -4.84 13.35
N ASN A 29 6.60 -6.14 13.63
CA ASN A 29 7.70 -7.03 13.28
C ASN A 29 7.35 -7.87 12.04
N LYS A 30 8.38 -8.49 11.46
CA LYS A 30 8.20 -9.36 10.31
C LYS A 30 7.28 -10.55 10.64
N GLY A 31 6.29 -10.79 9.76
CA GLY A 31 5.34 -11.89 9.91
C GLY A 31 4.16 -11.58 10.83
N GLU A 32 4.10 -10.39 11.42
CA GLU A 32 2.94 -9.98 12.21
C GLU A 32 1.81 -9.47 11.34
N PHE A 33 0.59 -9.62 11.86
CA PHE A 33 -0.64 -9.09 11.28
C PHE A 33 -1.35 -8.21 12.32
N VAL A 34 -1.57 -6.93 11.97
CA VAL A 34 -2.13 -5.94 12.88
C VAL A 34 -3.44 -5.37 12.32
N TYR A 35 -4.49 -5.37 13.11
CA TYR A 35 -5.74 -4.67 12.82
C TYR A 35 -5.75 -3.29 13.47
N LEU A 36 -5.96 -2.25 12.66
CA LEU A 36 -6.25 -0.90 13.14
C LEU A 36 -7.76 -0.76 13.35
N ILE A 37 -8.19 -0.75 14.60
CA ILE A 37 -9.60 -0.66 14.96
C ILE A 37 -9.92 0.73 15.51
N GLY A 38 -11.02 1.31 15.07
CA GLY A 38 -11.49 2.62 15.54
C GLY A 38 -12.71 3.10 14.75
N LYS A 39 -13.39 4.08 15.30
CA LYS A 39 -14.56 4.72 14.66
C LYS A 39 -14.17 5.35 13.32
N VAL A 40 -15.16 5.60 12.46
CA VAL A 40 -14.97 6.41 11.25
C VAL A 40 -14.45 7.80 11.68
N GLY A 41 -13.43 8.30 10.98
CA GLY A 41 -12.81 9.58 11.30
C GLY A 41 -11.81 9.54 12.47
N SER A 42 -11.48 8.37 13.04
CA SER A 42 -10.50 8.25 14.15
C SER A 42 -9.02 8.34 13.72
N GLY A 43 -8.73 8.66 12.45
CA GLY A 43 -7.36 8.86 11.98
C GLY A 43 -6.65 7.60 11.45
N LYS A 44 -7.33 6.46 11.26
CA LYS A 44 -6.72 5.24 10.73
C LYS A 44 -6.04 5.46 9.38
N THR A 45 -6.75 6.06 8.43
CA THR A 45 -6.20 6.43 7.10
C THR A 45 -5.03 7.40 7.24
N SER A 46 -5.11 8.37 8.16
CA SER A 46 -4.02 9.33 8.39
C SER A 46 -2.77 8.63 8.93
N LEU A 47 -2.92 7.66 9.82
CA LEU A 47 -1.80 6.84 10.29
C LEU A 47 -1.16 6.08 9.12
N LEU A 48 -1.95 5.39 8.28
CA LEU A 48 -1.43 4.70 7.10
C LEU A 48 -0.69 5.65 6.16
N LYS A 49 -1.21 6.87 5.95
CA LYS A 49 -0.59 7.90 5.10
C LYS A 49 0.78 8.34 5.60
N THR A 50 1.03 8.34 6.90
CA THR A 50 2.37 8.61 7.44
C THR A 50 3.35 7.49 7.14
N ILE A 51 2.91 6.23 7.16
CA ILE A 51 3.77 5.06 6.90
C ILE A 51 4.31 5.08 5.47
N TYR A 52 3.50 5.49 4.48
CA TYR A 52 3.98 5.58 3.09
C TYR A 52 4.39 7.01 2.64
N GLY A 53 4.53 7.93 3.60
CA GLY A 53 5.08 9.27 3.36
C GLY A 53 4.20 10.17 2.49
N GLU A 54 2.87 10.10 2.65
CA GLU A 54 1.91 11.04 2.07
C GLU A 54 1.55 12.15 3.07
N LEU A 55 1.54 11.83 4.35
CA LEU A 55 1.29 12.75 5.44
C LEU A 55 2.53 12.87 6.33
N ASP A 56 2.93 14.08 6.64
CA ASP A 56 4.08 14.36 7.48
C ASP A 56 3.77 14.10 8.96
N ILE A 57 4.80 13.70 9.72
CA ILE A 57 4.75 13.51 11.16
C ILE A 57 5.23 14.78 11.84
N GLN A 58 4.47 15.27 12.81
CA GLN A 58 4.76 16.53 13.50
C GLN A 58 5.82 16.38 14.59
N SER A 59 5.74 15.30 15.36
CA SER A 59 6.70 15.02 16.44
C SER A 59 6.67 13.55 16.83
N GLY A 60 7.60 13.14 17.70
CA GLY A 60 7.80 11.77 18.11
C GLY A 60 8.93 11.07 17.33
N GLU A 61 9.11 9.79 17.60
CA GLU A 61 10.06 8.95 16.89
C GLU A 61 9.28 8.03 15.95
N ALA A 62 9.58 8.06 14.65
CA ALA A 62 8.90 7.23 13.67
C ALA A 62 9.88 6.65 12.67
N GLU A 63 9.93 5.34 12.60
CA GLU A 63 10.77 4.59 11.67
C GLU A 63 9.94 3.58 10.88
N VAL A 64 10.14 3.52 9.57
CA VAL A 64 9.53 2.55 8.67
C VAL A 64 10.61 1.98 7.76
N LEU A 65 10.84 0.67 7.81
CA LEU A 65 11.83 -0.03 6.99
C LEU A 65 13.24 0.61 7.03
N GLY A 66 13.64 1.15 8.20
CA GLY A 66 14.90 1.84 8.41
C GLY A 66 14.91 3.31 8.00
N TYR A 67 13.81 3.86 7.49
CA TYR A 67 13.68 5.29 7.19
C TYR A 67 13.10 6.04 8.38
N ASN A 68 13.77 7.13 8.81
CA ASN A 68 13.21 8.04 9.79
C ASN A 68 12.14 8.92 9.10
N MET A 69 10.87 8.70 9.46
CA MET A 69 9.72 9.33 8.81
C MET A 69 9.51 10.79 9.24
N THR A 70 10.06 11.24 10.36
CA THR A 70 9.94 12.63 10.81
C THR A 70 10.75 13.61 9.94
N ASN A 71 11.74 13.12 9.20
CA ASN A 71 12.62 13.93 8.36
C ASN A 71 12.97 13.26 7.02
N ILE A 72 12.16 12.32 6.55
CA ILE A 72 12.41 11.63 5.29
C ILE A 72 12.51 12.62 4.13
N LYS A 73 13.60 12.53 3.36
CA LYS A 73 13.75 13.36 2.16
C LYS A 73 12.85 12.84 1.05
N ARG A 74 12.18 13.75 0.32
CA ARG A 74 11.26 13.41 -0.79
C ARG A 74 11.85 12.44 -1.82
N LYS A 75 13.16 12.51 -2.07
CA LYS A 75 13.85 11.60 -3.00
C LYS A 75 13.86 10.13 -2.56
N HIS A 76 13.70 9.84 -1.26
CA HIS A 76 13.65 8.48 -0.70
C HIS A 76 12.23 7.90 -0.63
N ILE A 77 11.19 8.72 -0.74
CA ILE A 77 9.80 8.25 -0.70
C ILE A 77 9.49 7.22 -1.81
N PRO A 78 9.90 7.40 -3.06
CA PRO A 78 9.69 6.37 -4.08
C PRO A 78 10.36 5.02 -3.76
N GLU A 79 11.53 5.06 -3.12
CA GLU A 79 12.26 3.87 -2.71
C GLU A 79 11.53 3.14 -1.57
N LEU A 80 11.10 3.89 -0.54
CA LEU A 80 10.25 3.36 0.53
C LEU A 80 8.98 2.72 -0.03
N ARG A 81 8.24 3.44 -0.91
CA ARG A 81 6.97 2.97 -1.48
C ARG A 81 7.12 1.70 -2.33
N ARG A 82 8.27 1.42 -2.94
CA ARG A 82 8.53 0.16 -3.64
C ARG A 82 8.54 -1.05 -2.71
N ARG A 83 8.86 -0.83 -1.44
CA ARG A 83 8.90 -1.86 -0.40
C ARG A 83 7.55 -2.01 0.34
N LEU A 84 6.56 -1.19 -0.02
CA LEU A 84 5.21 -1.21 0.53
C LEU A 84 4.21 -1.66 -0.52
N GLY A 85 3.32 -2.57 -0.17
CA GLY A 85 2.12 -2.88 -0.93
C GLY A 85 0.95 -2.10 -0.34
N ILE A 86 0.23 -1.32 -1.16
CA ILE A 86 -0.88 -0.51 -0.68
C ILE A 86 -2.17 -0.93 -1.36
N VAL A 87 -3.15 -1.29 -0.55
CA VAL A 87 -4.54 -1.59 -0.95
C VAL A 87 -5.40 -0.43 -0.47
N PHE A 88 -5.83 0.42 -1.40
CA PHE A 88 -6.70 1.56 -1.11
C PHE A 88 -8.15 1.14 -1.03
N GLN A 89 -8.95 1.88 -0.26
CA GLN A 89 -10.41 1.70 -0.17
C GLN A 89 -11.06 1.80 -1.56
N ASP A 90 -10.71 2.82 -2.34
CA ASP A 90 -11.10 2.92 -3.75
C ASP A 90 -10.11 2.11 -4.59
N PHE A 91 -10.60 1.37 -5.56
CA PHE A 91 -9.75 0.49 -6.38
C PHE A 91 -8.60 1.22 -7.09
N GLN A 92 -8.82 2.48 -7.49
CA GLN A 92 -7.83 3.32 -8.17
C GLN A 92 -7.16 2.59 -9.36
N LEU A 93 -7.95 1.82 -10.10
CA LEU A 93 -7.51 1.22 -11.36
C LEU A 93 -7.67 2.23 -12.50
N LEU A 94 -6.71 2.25 -13.41
CA LEU A 94 -6.80 3.06 -14.64
C LEU A 94 -7.85 2.44 -15.55
N THR A 95 -8.99 3.12 -15.71
CA THR A 95 -10.17 2.59 -16.40
C THR A 95 -10.04 2.56 -17.92
N ASP A 96 -9.07 3.30 -18.47
CA ASP A 96 -8.71 3.36 -19.88
C ASP A 96 -7.72 2.26 -20.31
N ARG A 97 -7.37 1.35 -19.40
CA ARG A 97 -6.33 0.33 -19.62
C ARG A 97 -6.77 -1.04 -19.13
N THR A 98 -6.27 -2.09 -19.81
CA THR A 98 -6.48 -3.47 -19.36
C THR A 98 -5.83 -3.74 -18.01
N VAL A 99 -6.22 -4.84 -17.37
CA VAL A 99 -5.58 -5.35 -16.13
C VAL A 99 -4.07 -5.49 -16.34
N HIS A 100 -3.65 -6.14 -17.43
CA HIS A 100 -2.21 -6.29 -17.73
C HIS A 100 -1.51 -4.94 -17.84
N ALA A 101 -2.11 -3.96 -18.51
CA ALA A 101 -1.54 -2.63 -18.66
C ALA A 101 -1.47 -1.85 -17.34
N ASN A 102 -2.48 -1.99 -16.46
CA ASN A 102 -2.47 -1.45 -15.10
C ASN A 102 -1.27 -1.98 -14.29
N LEU A 103 -1.07 -3.30 -14.28
CA LEU A 103 0.01 -3.94 -13.54
C LEU A 103 1.39 -3.63 -14.15
N SER A 104 1.50 -3.68 -15.49
CA SER A 104 2.72 -3.33 -16.22
C SER A 104 3.15 -1.87 -15.98
N PHE A 105 2.19 -0.95 -15.87
CA PHE A 105 2.46 0.45 -15.57
C PHE A 105 3.20 0.61 -14.22
N VAL A 106 2.72 -0.08 -13.18
CA VAL A 106 3.35 -0.03 -11.85
C VAL A 106 4.77 -0.60 -11.88
N LEU A 107 4.98 -1.76 -12.51
CA LEU A 107 6.30 -2.37 -12.60
C LEU A 107 7.28 -1.44 -13.33
N ARG A 108 6.86 -0.83 -14.46
CA ARG A 108 7.70 0.13 -15.18
C ARG A 108 8.02 1.38 -14.37
N ALA A 109 7.02 1.94 -13.68
CA ALA A 109 7.19 3.10 -12.82
C ALA A 109 8.14 2.82 -11.64
N THR A 110 8.28 1.55 -11.25
CA THR A 110 9.19 1.10 -10.19
C THR A 110 10.53 0.58 -10.69
N GLY A 111 10.84 0.77 -12.00
CA GLY A 111 12.16 0.54 -12.56
C GLY A 111 12.35 -0.79 -13.30
N TRP A 112 11.28 -1.58 -13.50
CA TRP A 112 11.37 -2.79 -14.32
C TRP A 112 11.41 -2.43 -15.80
N THR A 113 12.39 -2.96 -16.53
CA THR A 113 12.60 -2.63 -17.95
C THR A 113 12.42 -3.82 -18.88
N ASN A 114 12.73 -5.03 -18.43
CA ASN A 114 12.67 -6.22 -19.25
C ASN A 114 11.22 -6.70 -19.45
N LYS A 115 10.76 -6.74 -20.69
CA LYS A 115 9.39 -7.12 -21.06
C LYS A 115 9.02 -8.55 -20.64
N ALA A 116 9.96 -9.50 -20.76
CA ALA A 116 9.70 -10.90 -20.43
C ALA A 116 9.52 -11.09 -18.92
N THR A 117 10.37 -10.46 -18.10
CA THR A 117 10.25 -10.53 -16.63
C THR A 117 9.00 -9.80 -16.12
N ILE A 118 8.63 -8.67 -16.73
CA ILE A 118 7.37 -7.97 -16.43
C ILE A 118 6.18 -8.88 -16.70
N LYS A 119 6.12 -9.51 -17.89
CA LYS A 119 5.04 -10.42 -18.25
C LYS A 119 4.95 -11.59 -17.27
N ALA A 120 6.07 -12.26 -17.01
CA ALA A 120 6.11 -13.39 -16.07
C ALA A 120 5.63 -12.99 -14.66
N ARG A 121 6.06 -11.81 -14.16
CA ARG A 121 5.62 -11.35 -12.85
C ARG A 121 4.13 -11.02 -12.78
N ILE A 122 3.58 -10.45 -13.84
CA ILE A 122 2.13 -10.19 -13.94
C ILE A 122 1.35 -11.50 -13.93
N GLU A 123 1.77 -12.49 -14.71
CA GLU A 123 1.13 -13.81 -14.74
C GLU A 123 1.18 -14.47 -13.36
N GLU A 124 2.33 -14.44 -12.69
CA GLU A 124 2.52 -14.95 -11.32
C GLU A 124 1.54 -14.33 -10.32
N VAL A 125 1.44 -12.99 -10.27
CA VAL A 125 0.55 -12.34 -9.30
C VAL A 125 -0.92 -12.52 -9.64
N LEU A 126 -1.29 -12.58 -10.93
CA LEU A 126 -2.66 -12.88 -11.33
C LEU A 126 -3.06 -14.31 -10.93
N ASP A 127 -2.15 -15.26 -11.02
CA ASP A 127 -2.37 -16.62 -10.55
C ASP A 127 -2.58 -16.65 -9.03
N GLN A 128 -1.72 -15.96 -8.28
CA GLN A 128 -1.80 -15.88 -6.81
C GLN A 128 -3.15 -15.36 -6.30
N VAL A 129 -3.80 -14.46 -7.05
CA VAL A 129 -5.10 -13.89 -6.67
C VAL A 129 -6.28 -14.57 -7.36
N GLY A 130 -6.07 -15.69 -8.09
CA GLY A 130 -7.12 -16.42 -8.80
C GLY A 130 -7.72 -15.67 -9.99
N MET A 131 -6.89 -14.87 -10.68
CA MET A 131 -7.28 -14.07 -11.86
C MET A 131 -6.49 -14.48 -13.12
N THR A 132 -6.02 -15.72 -13.16
CA THR A 132 -5.31 -16.30 -14.30
C THR A 132 -6.09 -16.12 -15.59
N GLY A 133 -5.42 -15.67 -16.66
CA GLY A 133 -6.01 -15.47 -17.97
C GLY A 133 -6.91 -14.23 -18.12
N LYS A 134 -7.07 -13.41 -17.05
CA LYS A 134 -7.93 -12.19 -17.11
C LYS A 134 -7.15 -10.89 -17.37
N GLY A 135 -5.88 -10.97 -17.72
CA GLY A 135 -5.04 -9.80 -17.97
C GLY A 135 -5.50 -8.90 -19.12
N TYR A 136 -6.26 -9.41 -20.06
CA TYR A 136 -6.80 -8.67 -21.21
C TYR A 136 -8.06 -7.86 -20.89
N LYS A 137 -8.73 -8.14 -19.76
CA LYS A 137 -9.96 -7.46 -19.34
C LYS A 137 -9.71 -6.00 -18.97
N MET A 138 -10.73 -5.17 -19.23
CA MET A 138 -10.80 -3.81 -18.71
C MET A 138 -11.38 -3.82 -17.28
N PRO A 139 -11.06 -2.86 -16.41
CA PRO A 139 -11.61 -2.79 -15.04
C PRO A 139 -13.15 -2.82 -15.00
N ASN A 140 -13.82 -2.14 -15.91
CA ASN A 140 -15.28 -2.10 -16.01
C ASN A 140 -15.94 -3.42 -16.44
N GLU A 141 -15.16 -4.38 -16.92
CA GLU A 141 -15.62 -5.73 -17.26
C GLU A 141 -15.48 -6.71 -16.07
N LEU A 142 -15.01 -6.23 -14.94
CA LEU A 142 -14.77 -7.01 -13.72
C LEU A 142 -15.81 -6.68 -12.64
N SER A 143 -16.24 -7.71 -11.90
CA SER A 143 -17.02 -7.50 -10.68
C SER A 143 -16.20 -6.76 -9.61
N GLY A 144 -16.85 -6.17 -8.60
CA GLY A 144 -16.15 -5.51 -7.49
C GLY A 144 -15.12 -6.41 -6.82
N GLY A 145 -15.48 -7.68 -6.55
CA GLY A 145 -14.57 -8.66 -5.98
C GLY A 145 -13.39 -9.00 -6.89
N GLU A 146 -13.59 -9.04 -8.21
CA GLU A 146 -12.49 -9.23 -9.18
C GLU A 146 -11.58 -8.00 -9.25
N GLN A 147 -12.14 -6.78 -9.23
CA GLN A 147 -11.36 -5.55 -9.14
C GLN A 147 -10.51 -5.51 -7.87
N GLN A 148 -11.07 -5.92 -6.74
CA GLN A 148 -10.34 -6.01 -5.47
C GLN A 148 -9.17 -6.99 -5.57
N ARG A 149 -9.34 -8.16 -6.21
CA ARG A 149 -8.24 -9.09 -6.44
C ARG A 149 -7.13 -8.49 -7.31
N ILE A 150 -7.48 -7.67 -8.33
CA ILE A 150 -6.48 -6.97 -9.13
C ILE A 150 -5.74 -5.92 -8.31
N VAL A 151 -6.42 -5.21 -7.41
CA VAL A 151 -5.77 -4.26 -6.49
C VAL A 151 -4.79 -4.98 -5.55
N ILE A 152 -5.16 -6.16 -5.05
CA ILE A 152 -4.25 -6.99 -4.25
C ILE A 152 -3.06 -7.47 -5.11
N ALA A 153 -3.29 -7.94 -6.34
CA ALA A 153 -2.21 -8.30 -7.27
C ALA A 153 -1.24 -7.13 -7.49
N ARG A 154 -1.78 -5.92 -7.67
CA ARG A 154 -0.98 -4.68 -7.79
C ARG A 154 -0.14 -4.42 -6.55
N ALA A 155 -0.69 -4.60 -5.36
CA ALA A 155 0.01 -4.37 -4.11
C ALA A 155 1.21 -5.32 -3.91
N ILE A 156 1.13 -6.56 -4.38
CA ILE A 156 2.19 -7.57 -4.22
C ILE A 156 3.21 -7.62 -5.38
N LEU A 157 3.05 -6.80 -6.41
CA LEU A 157 3.91 -6.80 -7.61
C LEU A 157 5.41 -6.74 -7.30
N ASN A 158 5.82 -5.82 -6.45
CA ASN A 158 7.21 -5.56 -6.10
C ASN A 158 7.72 -6.43 -4.92
N ARG A 159 6.97 -7.46 -4.51
CA ARG A 159 7.30 -8.29 -3.34
C ARG A 159 7.57 -7.44 -2.10
N PRO A 160 6.57 -6.67 -1.64
CA PRO A 160 6.76 -5.71 -0.56
C PRO A 160 7.12 -6.38 0.77
N ASP A 161 7.81 -5.64 1.63
CA ASP A 161 8.10 -6.06 3.00
C ASP A 161 6.87 -5.91 3.91
N ILE A 162 6.01 -4.93 3.62
CA ILE A 162 4.79 -4.62 4.37
C ILE A 162 3.63 -4.42 3.40
N ILE A 163 2.46 -4.92 3.76
CA ILE A 163 1.20 -4.62 3.07
C ILE A 163 0.34 -3.74 3.98
N LEU A 164 -0.09 -2.60 3.47
CA LEU A 164 -1.03 -1.68 4.10
C LEU A 164 -2.38 -1.81 3.40
N ALA A 165 -3.45 -1.99 4.15
CA ALA A 165 -4.80 -2.07 3.61
C ALA A 165 -5.73 -1.09 4.35
N ASP A 166 -6.32 -0.16 3.63
CA ASP A 166 -7.30 0.79 4.14
C ASP A 166 -8.70 0.37 3.70
N GLU A 167 -9.50 -0.11 4.64
CA GLU A 167 -10.87 -0.61 4.43
C GLU A 167 -11.01 -1.53 3.19
N PRO A 168 -10.19 -2.61 3.08
CA PRO A 168 -10.07 -3.40 1.84
C PRO A 168 -11.34 -4.13 1.42
N THR A 169 -12.35 -4.19 2.26
CA THR A 169 -13.65 -4.83 1.99
C THR A 169 -14.79 -3.83 1.85
N GLY A 170 -14.52 -2.52 2.00
CA GLY A 170 -15.55 -1.48 2.03
C GLY A 170 -16.37 -1.35 0.74
N ASN A 171 -15.83 -1.79 -0.39
CA ASN A 171 -16.48 -1.75 -1.70
C ASN A 171 -16.99 -3.13 -2.18
N LEU A 172 -17.00 -4.13 -1.30
CA LEU A 172 -17.55 -5.44 -1.62
C LEU A 172 -19.00 -5.50 -1.14
N ASP A 173 -19.92 -5.86 -2.05
CA ASP A 173 -21.28 -6.16 -1.69
C ASP A 173 -21.29 -7.34 -0.72
N THR A 174 -21.98 -7.15 0.41
CA THR A 174 -22.19 -8.20 1.44
C THR A 174 -23.29 -9.16 1.04
#